data_4c4d90a98a24d10fe6b05cfb5de65c28
#
_entry.id   4c4d90a98a24d10fe6b05cfb5de65c28
#
_cell.length_a   1.000
_cell.length_b   1.000
_cell.length_c   1.000
_cell.angle_alpha   90.00
_cell.angle_beta   90.00
_cell.angle_gamma   90.00
#
_symmetry.space_group_name_H-M   'P 1'
#
loop_
_entity.id
_entity.type
_entity.pdbx_description
1 polymer ?
#
loop_
_entity_poly.entity_id
_entity_poly.type
_entity_poly.pdbx_seq_one_letter_code
_entity_poly.pdbx_strand_id
1 'polypeptide(L)'
;MKYVNFKELKIKNFLSIGEDVVTVDFKTGLHIVTGINRDKEDRRNGVGKSTIADALYFSIFGNTLREIRKNFIPNNLTEGKTTVELLFTIDDPYHGVNDFHIIRTLNPSKCTVFKNGNDKTRDTIQNTNQYIETILSSSPEVFQNCVIMTLNNHIPFMAKNKIEKRKFIEKIFNLEVFSKMLNDLRNDQGDIKKDFDINITRLEETNSYLDTQRTQRDNFNNDKQKKKDGLDTSIKTHESDLKDARDKLDAIDQLDDTPFKNKLTELQDKIKEINEQKDQANHSVISQKQIIKTNAEILKKLGTEEDTCPVCLRPMEDHDHKKVEEEKEYIRNFLVGEKQGVEAGIEKINELDNEKIKINKAIEIVNSKISDIEKARFSKNHIQESADYIERCIKEIKEELDNIDNETNTFSDVVKELEDKVQTVTEDLSSLKKSLDLLDVVKFVVSEEGVKSFIVKKILRNFNSKLTHYLKKMDSNSICIFNEYFEEEIVNEKGKICLYNNFSGAERKAIDLACLFSFMDMRKAQGDVHYNISFYDELFDSSLDEKGVDLVLEILNERVEKLNECIFVISHRKESIKSASGDIIFLEKHNGITKRVNFVD
;
A
#
# COMPACT_ATOMS: atom_id res chain seq x y z
N MET A 1 -11.20 -3.73 12.61
CA MET A 1 -10.36 -4.88 12.26
C MET A 1 -11.28 -6.00 11.83
N LYS A 2 -11.04 -6.59 10.67
CA LYS A 2 -11.82 -7.68 10.11
C LYS A 2 -11.18 -9.01 10.50
N TYR A 3 -11.94 -9.91 11.09
CA TYR A 3 -11.45 -11.24 11.47
C TYR A 3 -12.00 -12.29 10.52
N VAL A 4 -11.11 -13.02 9.87
CA VAL A 4 -11.45 -14.19 9.05
C VAL A 4 -11.13 -15.43 9.86
N ASN A 5 -12.15 -16.16 10.26
CA ASN A 5 -12.04 -17.36 11.07
C ASN A 5 -12.40 -18.58 10.23
N PHE A 6 -11.38 -19.27 9.75
CA PHE A 6 -11.55 -20.54 9.06
C PHE A 6 -12.01 -21.60 10.04
N LYS A 7 -12.96 -22.42 9.63
CA LYS A 7 -13.59 -23.44 10.48
C LYS A 7 -13.24 -24.85 10.04
N GLU A 8 -13.43 -25.16 8.76
CA GLU A 8 -13.31 -26.52 8.26
C GLU A 8 -12.88 -26.52 6.79
N LEU A 9 -12.01 -27.46 6.42
CA LEU A 9 -11.63 -27.77 5.04
C LEU A 9 -11.93 -29.25 4.75
N LYS A 10 -12.71 -29.52 3.70
CA LYS A 10 -12.97 -30.87 3.20
C LYS A 10 -12.30 -31.05 1.86
N ILE A 11 -11.61 -32.18 1.70
CA ILE A 11 -10.80 -32.47 0.52
C ILE A 11 -11.18 -33.85 -0.02
N LYS A 12 -11.52 -33.93 -1.31
CA LYS A 12 -11.85 -35.18 -2.00
C LYS A 12 -11.25 -35.19 -3.41
N ASN A 13 -10.63 -36.28 -3.81
CA ASN A 13 -10.01 -36.49 -5.12
C ASN A 13 -9.07 -35.34 -5.53
N PHE A 14 -8.18 -34.95 -4.65
CA PHE A 14 -7.30 -33.83 -4.84
C PHE A 14 -5.84 -34.23 -4.60
N LEU A 15 -5.02 -34.11 -5.63
CA LEU A 15 -3.61 -34.54 -5.64
C LEU A 15 -3.46 -35.99 -5.14
N SER A 16 -2.81 -36.19 -3.99
CA SER A 16 -2.62 -37.52 -3.40
C SER A 16 -3.84 -38.05 -2.64
N ILE A 17 -4.80 -37.20 -2.28
CA ILE A 17 -6.02 -37.60 -1.58
C ILE A 17 -7.01 -38.21 -2.56
N GLY A 18 -7.54 -39.40 -2.22
CA GLY A 18 -8.49 -40.14 -3.03
C GLY A 18 -9.96 -39.79 -2.76
N GLU A 19 -10.83 -40.79 -2.89
CA GLU A 19 -12.30 -40.60 -2.77
C GLU A 19 -12.77 -40.39 -1.33
N ASP A 20 -12.04 -40.91 -0.35
CA ASP A 20 -12.36 -40.70 1.05
C ASP A 20 -12.11 -39.23 1.40
N VAL A 21 -13.12 -38.59 2.01
CA VAL A 21 -13.02 -37.17 2.38
C VAL A 21 -12.05 -37.00 3.53
N VAL A 22 -11.02 -36.20 3.32
CA VAL A 22 -10.15 -35.73 4.39
C VAL A 22 -10.70 -34.41 4.92
N THR A 23 -11.10 -34.41 6.19
CA THR A 23 -11.59 -33.21 6.87
C THR A 23 -10.50 -32.66 7.79
N VAL A 24 -10.29 -31.35 7.73
CA VAL A 24 -9.36 -30.63 8.59
C VAL A 24 -10.13 -29.53 9.31
N ASP A 25 -10.20 -29.64 10.63
CA ASP A 25 -10.81 -28.62 11.49
C ASP A 25 -9.76 -27.58 11.88
N PHE A 26 -10.14 -26.32 11.80
CA PHE A 26 -9.28 -25.19 12.15
C PHE A 26 -9.55 -24.72 13.59
N LYS A 27 -9.12 -25.53 14.56
CA LYS A 27 -9.22 -25.21 15.99
C LYS A 27 -7.97 -24.48 16.45
N THR A 28 -8.10 -23.64 17.46
CA THR A 28 -6.95 -23.01 18.11
C THR A 28 -5.97 -24.07 18.64
N GLY A 29 -4.71 -23.91 18.34
CA GLY A 29 -3.67 -24.86 18.77
C GLY A 29 -2.52 -24.97 17.77
N LEU A 30 -1.44 -25.59 18.20
CA LEU A 30 -0.35 -26.00 17.35
C LEU A 30 -0.61 -27.43 16.87
N HIS A 31 -1.07 -27.56 15.63
CA HIS A 31 -1.38 -28.83 14.99
C HIS A 31 -0.19 -29.33 14.19
N ILE A 32 0.11 -30.59 14.32
CA ILE A 32 1.20 -31.23 13.58
C ILE A 32 0.64 -32.11 12.48
N VAL A 33 1.04 -31.85 11.24
CA VAL A 33 0.71 -32.70 10.08
C VAL A 33 1.90 -33.60 9.81
N THR A 34 1.72 -34.87 10.04
CA THR A 34 2.73 -35.91 9.80
C THR A 34 2.10 -37.13 9.14
N GLY A 35 2.87 -38.15 8.88
CA GLY A 35 2.31 -39.38 8.31
C GLY A 35 3.34 -40.38 7.84
N ILE A 36 2.85 -41.47 7.30
CA ILE A 36 3.63 -42.62 6.87
C ILE A 36 3.27 -43.06 5.47
N ASN A 37 4.28 -43.39 4.66
CA ASN A 37 4.11 -43.88 3.31
C ASN A 37 4.33 -45.42 3.29
N ARG A 38 3.24 -46.16 3.28
CA ARG A 38 3.26 -47.65 3.23
C ARG A 38 3.77 -48.20 1.90
N ASP A 39 3.73 -47.38 0.85
CA ASP A 39 4.24 -47.76 -0.47
C ASP A 39 5.78 -47.68 -0.55
N LYS A 40 6.42 -47.06 0.45
CA LYS A 40 7.87 -46.79 0.51
C LYS A 40 8.50 -47.10 1.86
N GLU A 41 8.38 -48.35 2.31
CA GLU A 41 9.04 -48.81 3.55
C GLU A 41 8.76 -47.89 4.76
N ASP A 42 7.53 -47.43 4.88
CA ASP A 42 7.07 -46.59 6.00
C ASP A 42 7.82 -45.23 6.12
N ARG A 43 8.39 -44.73 5.05
CA ARG A 43 9.02 -43.41 5.03
C ARG A 43 7.99 -42.31 5.31
N ARG A 44 8.45 -41.26 5.95
CA ARG A 44 7.58 -40.10 6.26
C ARG A 44 7.44 -39.10 5.11
N ASN A 45 8.24 -39.23 4.05
CA ASN A 45 8.20 -38.36 2.88
C ASN A 45 7.29 -38.92 1.78
N GLY A 46 6.73 -38.02 0.97
CA GLY A 46 5.85 -38.38 -0.15
C GLY A 46 4.47 -38.87 0.28
N VAL A 47 4.05 -38.60 1.51
CA VAL A 47 2.74 -38.97 2.07
C VAL A 47 1.62 -38.06 1.56
N GLY A 48 1.94 -36.86 1.05
CA GLY A 48 0.95 -35.88 0.66
C GLY A 48 0.56 -34.88 1.75
N LYS A 49 1.44 -34.64 2.72
CA LYS A 49 1.20 -33.69 3.81
C LYS A 49 0.88 -32.29 3.30
N SER A 50 1.68 -31.77 2.37
CA SER A 50 1.50 -30.43 1.76
C SER A 50 0.23 -30.30 0.94
N THR A 51 -0.43 -31.42 0.59
CA THR A 51 -1.72 -31.43 -0.12
C THR A 51 -2.81 -30.66 0.65
N ILE A 52 -2.76 -30.64 1.97
CA ILE A 52 -3.71 -29.88 2.80
C ILE A 52 -3.55 -28.38 2.56
N ALA A 53 -2.32 -27.89 2.56
CA ALA A 53 -2.02 -26.48 2.27
C ALA A 53 -2.37 -26.09 0.82
N ASP A 54 -2.04 -26.98 -0.15
CA ASP A 54 -2.46 -26.81 -1.54
C ASP A 54 -3.98 -26.76 -1.70
N ALA A 55 -4.72 -27.60 -0.96
CA ALA A 55 -6.19 -27.63 -1.02
C ALA A 55 -6.81 -26.37 -0.44
N LEU A 56 -6.30 -25.86 0.68
CA LEU A 56 -6.74 -24.58 1.23
C LEU A 56 -6.52 -23.46 0.22
N TYR A 57 -5.33 -23.36 -0.33
CA TYR A 57 -4.99 -22.35 -1.32
C TYR A 57 -5.86 -22.48 -2.58
N PHE A 58 -6.04 -23.71 -3.07
CA PHE A 58 -6.89 -24.02 -4.22
C PHE A 58 -8.34 -23.61 -3.96
N SER A 59 -8.88 -23.86 -2.76
CA SER A 59 -10.26 -23.51 -2.44
C SER A 59 -10.51 -21.99 -2.57
N ILE A 60 -9.52 -21.19 -2.26
CA ILE A 60 -9.59 -19.72 -2.30
C ILE A 60 -9.29 -19.19 -3.71
N PHE A 61 -8.16 -19.56 -4.30
CA PHE A 61 -7.64 -18.92 -5.52
C PHE A 61 -7.83 -19.75 -6.80
N GLY A 62 -8.16 -21.04 -6.69
CA GLY A 62 -8.37 -21.93 -7.85
C GLY A 62 -7.10 -22.45 -8.51
N ASN A 63 -5.95 -22.20 -7.92
CA ASN A 63 -4.64 -22.73 -8.29
C ASN A 63 -4.01 -23.44 -7.09
N THR A 64 -3.02 -24.28 -7.31
CA THR A 64 -2.22 -24.86 -6.23
C THR A 64 -1.01 -23.98 -5.93
N LEU A 65 -0.44 -24.07 -4.75
CA LEU A 65 0.80 -23.38 -4.36
C LEU A 65 1.96 -23.71 -5.30
N ARG A 66 1.99 -24.92 -5.82
CA ARG A 66 3.01 -25.44 -6.74
C ARG A 66 2.72 -25.18 -8.21
N GLU A 67 1.70 -24.38 -8.52
CA GLU A 67 1.27 -24.02 -9.89
C GLU A 67 1.03 -25.23 -10.79
N ILE A 68 0.52 -26.31 -10.22
CA ILE A 68 0.19 -27.54 -10.94
C ILE A 68 -0.92 -27.25 -11.95
N ARG A 69 -0.74 -27.67 -13.21
CA ARG A 69 -1.77 -27.53 -14.25
C ARG A 69 -3.05 -28.23 -13.82
N LYS A 70 -4.20 -27.62 -14.09
CA LYS A 70 -5.52 -28.06 -13.59
C LYS A 70 -5.87 -29.51 -13.92
N ASN A 71 -5.41 -30.02 -15.04
CA ASN A 71 -5.63 -31.43 -15.44
C ASN A 71 -4.82 -32.45 -14.61
N PHE A 72 -3.82 -32.01 -13.85
CA PHE A 72 -3.03 -32.86 -12.95
C PHE A 72 -3.40 -32.69 -11.47
N ILE A 73 -4.39 -31.85 -11.17
CA ILE A 73 -4.86 -31.66 -9.78
C ILE A 73 -5.75 -32.81 -9.32
N PRO A 74 -6.70 -33.35 -10.15
CA PRO A 74 -7.44 -34.52 -9.75
C PRO A 74 -6.52 -35.71 -9.43
N ASN A 75 -6.89 -36.51 -8.43
CA ASN A 75 -6.14 -37.72 -8.14
C ASN A 75 -6.13 -38.64 -9.37
N ASN A 76 -4.94 -39.07 -9.76
CA ASN A 76 -4.74 -39.85 -11.00
C ASN A 76 -5.06 -41.34 -10.86
N LEU A 77 -5.39 -41.79 -9.66
CA LEU A 77 -5.75 -43.20 -9.38
C LEU A 77 -7.27 -43.37 -9.17
N THR A 78 -7.99 -42.25 -9.12
CA THR A 78 -9.44 -42.24 -8.94
C THR A 78 -10.08 -41.44 -10.05
N GLU A 79 -11.19 -41.97 -10.63
CA GLU A 79 -11.91 -41.30 -11.73
C GLU A 79 -12.93 -40.27 -11.22
N GLY A 80 -12.94 -39.99 -9.95
CA GLY A 80 -13.94 -39.18 -9.29
C GLY A 80 -13.80 -37.65 -9.51
N LYS A 81 -14.88 -36.95 -9.24
CA LYS A 81 -14.91 -35.48 -9.23
C LYS A 81 -14.04 -34.94 -8.07
N THR A 82 -13.10 -34.05 -8.39
CA THR A 82 -12.39 -33.31 -7.37
C THR A 82 -13.33 -32.34 -6.68
N THR A 83 -13.32 -32.29 -5.35
CA THR A 83 -14.09 -31.36 -4.57
C THR A 83 -13.26 -30.87 -3.40
N VAL A 84 -13.16 -29.56 -3.26
CA VAL A 84 -12.57 -28.91 -2.07
C VAL A 84 -13.61 -27.90 -1.54
N GLU A 85 -13.94 -28.07 -0.26
CA GLU A 85 -14.91 -27.22 0.42
C GLU A 85 -14.22 -26.51 1.58
N LEU A 86 -14.49 -25.22 1.73
CA LEU A 86 -13.94 -24.37 2.79
C LEU A 86 -15.06 -23.62 3.48
N LEU A 87 -15.17 -23.82 4.79
CA LEU A 87 -16.07 -23.07 5.65
C LEU A 87 -15.29 -22.07 6.51
N PHE A 88 -15.77 -20.85 6.56
CA PHE A 88 -15.16 -19.79 7.38
C PHE A 88 -16.20 -18.72 7.74
N THR A 89 -15.92 -17.96 8.76
CA THR A 89 -16.68 -16.78 9.14
C THR A 89 -15.83 -15.54 8.97
N ILE A 90 -16.48 -14.46 8.63
CA ILE A 90 -15.88 -13.12 8.64
C ILE A 90 -16.64 -12.29 9.66
N ASP A 91 -15.92 -11.84 10.69
CA ASP A 91 -16.39 -10.82 11.61
C ASP A 91 -15.87 -9.46 11.14
N ASP A 92 -16.77 -8.66 10.63
CA ASP A 92 -16.48 -7.34 10.07
C ASP A 92 -17.14 -6.27 10.95
N PRO A 93 -16.37 -5.29 11.48
CA PRO A 93 -16.92 -4.24 12.35
C PRO A 93 -18.08 -3.44 11.75
N TYR A 94 -18.16 -3.39 10.42
CA TYR A 94 -19.18 -2.62 9.70
C TYR A 94 -20.35 -3.48 9.21
N HIS A 95 -20.11 -4.79 9.00
CA HIS A 95 -21.07 -5.71 8.37
C HIS A 95 -21.46 -6.88 9.27
N GLY A 96 -20.92 -6.93 10.50
CA GLY A 96 -21.16 -8.03 11.45
C GLY A 96 -20.57 -9.36 11.03
N VAL A 97 -20.98 -10.43 11.71
CA VAL A 97 -20.50 -11.79 11.47
C VAL A 97 -21.26 -12.41 10.30
N ASN A 98 -20.53 -12.92 9.32
CA ASN A 98 -21.09 -13.60 8.16
C ASN A 98 -20.41 -14.94 7.96
N ASP A 99 -21.19 -15.99 7.73
CA ASP A 99 -20.71 -17.32 7.38
C ASP A 99 -20.50 -17.44 5.88
N PHE A 100 -19.39 -18.03 5.49
CA PHE A 100 -19.06 -18.29 4.09
C PHE A 100 -18.77 -19.77 3.88
N HIS A 101 -19.23 -20.28 2.74
CA HIS A 101 -18.92 -21.62 2.26
C HIS A 101 -18.49 -21.55 0.80
N ILE A 102 -17.25 -21.91 0.53
CA ILE A 102 -16.71 -22.02 -0.82
C ILE A 102 -16.65 -23.50 -1.19
N ILE A 103 -17.21 -23.83 -2.34
CA ILE A 103 -17.13 -25.17 -2.92
C ILE A 103 -16.45 -25.05 -4.29
N ARG A 104 -15.30 -25.67 -4.42
CA ARG A 104 -14.56 -25.68 -5.66
C ARG A 104 -14.42 -27.10 -6.19
N THR A 105 -14.74 -27.27 -7.47
CA THR A 105 -14.69 -28.58 -8.10
C THR A 105 -13.88 -28.54 -9.40
N LEU A 106 -13.34 -29.70 -9.76
CA LEU A 106 -12.82 -29.98 -11.08
C LEU A 106 -13.56 -31.22 -11.66
N ASN A 107 -13.67 -31.26 -12.98
CA ASN A 107 -14.41 -32.32 -13.72
C ASN A 107 -15.89 -32.42 -13.28
N PRO A 108 -16.74 -31.38 -13.51
CA PRO A 108 -16.44 -30.09 -14.19
C PRO A 108 -15.84 -29.02 -13.28
N SER A 109 -15.11 -28.06 -13.90
CA SER A 109 -14.55 -26.95 -13.18
C SER A 109 -15.66 -25.95 -12.77
N LYS A 110 -15.86 -25.77 -11.46
CA LYS A 110 -16.85 -24.84 -10.91
C LYS A 110 -16.32 -24.25 -9.58
N CYS A 111 -16.68 -23.00 -9.31
CA CYS A 111 -16.50 -22.37 -8.01
C CYS A 111 -17.83 -21.78 -7.56
N THR A 112 -18.31 -22.20 -6.41
CA THR A 112 -19.57 -21.71 -5.83
C THR A 112 -19.26 -21.09 -4.47
N VAL A 113 -19.86 -19.94 -4.20
CA VAL A 113 -19.67 -19.20 -2.95
C VAL A 113 -21.03 -18.91 -2.33
N PHE A 114 -21.22 -19.36 -1.10
CA PHE A 114 -22.40 -19.04 -0.31
C PHE A 114 -22.01 -18.04 0.80
N LYS A 115 -22.89 -17.09 1.05
CA LYS A 115 -22.82 -16.18 2.20
C LYS A 115 -24.12 -16.32 3.01
N ASN A 116 -24.02 -16.74 4.26
CA ASN A 116 -25.17 -16.99 5.15
C ASN A 116 -26.21 -17.89 4.47
N GLY A 117 -25.75 -18.96 3.78
CA GLY A 117 -26.59 -19.90 3.06
C GLY A 117 -27.07 -19.41 1.67
N ASN A 118 -26.90 -18.15 1.32
CA ASN A 118 -27.33 -17.60 0.03
C ASN A 118 -26.20 -17.70 -1.00
N ASP A 119 -26.51 -18.11 -2.22
CA ASP A 119 -25.56 -18.16 -3.34
C ASP A 119 -25.14 -16.74 -3.73
N LYS A 120 -23.83 -16.51 -3.72
CA LYS A 120 -23.16 -15.25 -4.12
C LYS A 120 -22.14 -15.47 -5.23
N THR A 121 -22.22 -16.61 -5.88
CA THR A 121 -21.38 -16.94 -7.04
C THR A 121 -21.56 -15.88 -8.12
N ARG A 122 -20.47 -15.52 -8.78
CA ARG A 122 -20.50 -14.59 -9.90
C ARG A 122 -20.68 -15.36 -11.22
N ASP A 123 -20.95 -14.63 -12.28
CA ASP A 123 -21.18 -15.11 -13.64
C ASP A 123 -20.02 -15.94 -14.19
N THR A 124 -18.79 -15.62 -13.83
CA THR A 124 -17.58 -16.34 -14.23
C THR A 124 -16.77 -16.80 -13.02
N ILE A 125 -15.95 -17.83 -13.21
CA ILE A 125 -14.99 -18.29 -12.19
C ILE A 125 -14.00 -17.15 -11.86
N GLN A 126 -13.60 -16.37 -12.86
CA GLN A 126 -12.68 -15.26 -12.66
C GLN A 126 -13.29 -14.17 -11.76
N ASN A 127 -14.52 -13.76 -12.03
CA ASN A 127 -15.24 -12.76 -11.22
C ASN A 127 -15.54 -13.30 -9.82
N THR A 128 -15.80 -14.62 -9.70
CA THR A 128 -15.96 -15.28 -8.40
C THR A 128 -14.64 -15.27 -7.61
N ASN A 129 -13.50 -15.51 -8.26
CA ASN A 129 -12.19 -15.41 -7.62
C ASN A 129 -11.91 -13.98 -7.12
N GLN A 130 -12.15 -12.98 -7.95
CA GLN A 130 -12.00 -11.56 -7.53
C GLN A 130 -12.91 -11.21 -6.35
N TYR A 131 -14.13 -11.74 -6.35
CA TYR A 131 -15.03 -11.58 -5.20
C TYR A 131 -14.46 -12.23 -3.94
N ILE A 132 -13.91 -13.45 -4.02
CA ILE A 132 -13.26 -14.12 -2.88
C ILE A 132 -12.05 -13.32 -2.39
N GLU A 133 -11.19 -12.82 -3.29
CA GLU A 133 -10.05 -11.97 -2.95
C GLU A 133 -10.49 -10.69 -2.23
N THR A 134 -11.59 -10.08 -2.69
CA THR A 134 -12.17 -8.87 -2.08
C THR A 134 -12.69 -9.15 -0.68
N ILE A 135 -13.46 -10.23 -0.47
CA ILE A 135 -14.00 -10.55 0.86
C ILE A 135 -12.92 -10.96 1.85
N LEU A 136 -11.85 -11.62 1.38
CA LEU A 136 -10.68 -11.98 2.19
C LEU A 136 -9.69 -10.82 2.32
N SER A 137 -9.82 -9.78 1.52
CA SER A 137 -8.89 -8.64 1.47
C SER A 137 -7.43 -9.09 1.32
N SER A 138 -7.20 -10.08 0.46
CA SER A 138 -5.86 -10.67 0.24
C SER A 138 -5.68 -11.13 -1.20
N SER A 139 -4.55 -10.74 -1.78
CA SER A 139 -4.10 -11.34 -3.04
C SER A 139 -3.46 -12.71 -2.83
N PRO A 140 -3.36 -13.54 -3.89
CA PRO A 140 -2.68 -14.83 -3.83
C PRO A 140 -1.30 -14.77 -3.21
N GLU A 141 -0.48 -13.81 -3.64
CA GLU A 141 0.89 -13.65 -3.16
C GLU A 141 0.96 -13.25 -1.68
N VAL A 142 0.07 -12.37 -1.23
CA VAL A 142 -0.01 -11.97 0.18
C VAL A 142 -0.44 -13.14 1.05
N PHE A 143 -1.44 -13.90 0.63
CA PHE A 143 -1.92 -15.06 1.37
C PHE A 143 -0.84 -16.14 1.47
N GLN A 144 -0.13 -16.41 0.38
CA GLN A 144 0.97 -17.37 0.32
C GLN A 144 2.13 -16.99 1.24
N ASN A 145 2.42 -15.70 1.38
CA ASN A 145 3.55 -15.24 2.20
C ASN A 145 3.21 -15.00 3.67
N CYS A 146 1.93 -14.88 4.01
CA CYS A 146 1.50 -14.54 5.38
C CYS A 146 0.69 -15.64 6.06
N VAL A 147 0.12 -16.57 5.30
CA VAL A 147 -0.74 -17.63 5.84
C VAL A 147 -0.18 -19.02 5.54
N ILE A 148 0.32 -19.25 4.33
CA ILE A 148 0.86 -20.56 3.93
C ILE A 148 2.33 -20.42 3.55
N MET A 149 3.20 -20.90 4.40
CA MET A 149 4.63 -20.75 4.26
C MET A 149 5.26 -22.07 3.85
N THR A 150 5.69 -22.14 2.61
CA THR A 150 6.39 -23.29 2.06
C THR A 150 7.81 -22.90 1.67
N LEU A 151 8.80 -23.72 1.98
CA LEU A 151 10.19 -23.46 1.58
C LEU A 151 10.48 -23.84 0.14
N ASN A 152 9.74 -24.80 -0.41
CA ASN A 152 10.15 -25.47 -1.63
C ASN A 152 9.87 -24.69 -2.92
N ASN A 153 9.03 -23.62 -2.88
CA ASN A 153 8.66 -22.85 -4.07
C ASN A 153 8.77 -21.33 -3.90
N HIS A 154 9.40 -20.86 -2.85
CA HIS A 154 9.45 -19.43 -2.61
C HIS A 154 10.88 -18.97 -2.32
N ILE A 155 11.35 -18.00 -3.09
CA ILE A 155 12.61 -17.32 -2.78
C ILE A 155 12.42 -16.58 -1.46
N PRO A 156 13.19 -16.92 -0.39
CA PRO A 156 13.10 -16.22 0.89
C PRO A 156 13.20 -14.72 0.69
N PHE A 157 12.52 -13.96 1.53
CA PHE A 157 12.53 -12.49 1.43
C PHE A 157 13.97 -11.94 1.39
N MET A 158 14.85 -12.50 2.19
CA MET A 158 16.26 -12.10 2.24
C MET A 158 17.02 -12.34 0.94
N ALA A 159 16.69 -13.37 0.19
CA ALA A 159 17.30 -13.70 -1.08
C ALA A 159 16.75 -12.90 -2.27
N LYS A 160 15.64 -12.17 -2.09
CA LYS A 160 15.06 -11.28 -3.12
C LYS A 160 15.98 -10.08 -3.34
N ASN A 161 16.01 -9.57 -4.59
CA ASN A 161 16.69 -8.31 -4.87
C ASN A 161 15.93 -7.10 -4.26
N LYS A 162 16.56 -5.95 -4.19
CA LYS A 162 16.03 -4.72 -3.59
C LYS A 162 14.66 -4.32 -4.16
N ILE A 163 14.49 -4.41 -5.48
CA ILE A 163 13.23 -4.04 -6.16
C ILE A 163 12.12 -5.02 -5.78
N GLU A 164 12.42 -6.30 -5.73
CA GLU A 164 11.47 -7.34 -5.34
C GLU A 164 11.10 -7.24 -3.85
N LYS A 165 12.07 -6.97 -2.97
CA LYS A 165 11.81 -6.70 -1.54
C LYS A 165 10.85 -5.54 -1.37
N ARG A 166 11.08 -4.43 -2.08
CA ARG A 166 10.21 -3.26 -2.04
C ARG A 166 8.81 -3.57 -2.55
N LYS A 167 8.68 -4.18 -3.73
CA LYS A 167 7.37 -4.59 -4.30
C LYS A 167 6.61 -5.51 -3.35
N PHE A 168 7.30 -6.46 -2.73
CA PHE A 168 6.71 -7.37 -1.76
C PHE A 168 6.12 -6.63 -0.56
N ILE A 169 6.86 -5.69 0.01
CA ILE A 169 6.37 -4.86 1.12
C ILE A 169 5.21 -3.97 0.68
N GLU A 170 5.30 -3.35 -0.48
CA GLU A 170 4.21 -2.54 -1.04
C GLU A 170 2.91 -3.34 -1.19
N LYS A 171 3.00 -4.59 -1.64
CA LYS A 171 1.85 -5.49 -1.74
C LYS A 171 1.31 -5.91 -0.39
N ILE A 172 2.19 -6.34 0.54
CA ILE A 172 1.76 -6.72 1.90
C ILE A 172 1.00 -5.60 2.58
N PHE A 173 1.43 -4.35 2.37
CA PHE A 173 0.88 -3.18 3.06
C PHE A 173 -0.12 -2.39 2.22
N ASN A 174 -0.58 -2.95 1.09
CA ASN A 174 -1.55 -2.32 0.18
C ASN A 174 -1.12 -0.92 -0.29
N LEU A 175 0.19 -0.67 -0.39
CA LEU A 175 0.73 0.63 -0.82
C LEU A 175 0.60 0.86 -2.33
N GLU A 176 0.18 -0.14 -3.09
CA GLU A 176 -0.14 -0.02 -4.51
C GLU A 176 -1.25 1.00 -4.78
N VAL A 177 -2.10 1.28 -3.77
CA VAL A 177 -3.13 2.32 -3.86
C VAL A 177 -2.52 3.68 -4.19
N PHE A 178 -1.35 4.01 -3.62
CA PHE A 178 -0.65 5.26 -3.91
C PHE A 178 -0.16 5.33 -5.36
N SER A 179 0.28 4.20 -5.91
CA SER A 179 0.69 4.12 -7.33
C SER A 179 -0.50 4.26 -8.27
N LYS A 180 -1.67 3.70 -7.92
CA LYS A 180 -2.92 3.91 -8.67
C LYS A 180 -3.36 5.37 -8.59
N MET A 181 -3.43 5.93 -7.37
CA MET A 181 -3.76 7.35 -7.17
C MET A 181 -2.83 8.27 -7.96
N LEU A 182 -1.52 7.97 -7.98
CA LEU A 182 -0.57 8.76 -8.77
C LEU A 182 -0.82 8.65 -10.27
N ASN A 183 -1.21 7.48 -10.77
CA ASN A 183 -1.56 7.32 -12.18
C ASN A 183 -2.87 8.04 -12.51
N ASP A 184 -3.88 7.95 -11.65
CA ASP A 184 -5.15 8.66 -11.83
C ASP A 184 -4.91 10.18 -11.84
N LEU A 185 -4.13 10.68 -10.88
CA LEU A 185 -3.75 12.10 -10.83
C LEU A 185 -2.96 12.55 -12.07
N ARG A 186 -2.12 11.67 -12.65
CA ARG A 186 -1.42 11.99 -13.92
C ARG A 186 -2.37 12.09 -15.10
N ASN A 187 -3.38 11.21 -15.13
CA ASN A 187 -4.41 11.24 -16.17
C ASN A 187 -5.25 12.51 -16.03
N ASP A 188 -5.75 12.80 -14.80
CA ASP A 188 -6.51 14.02 -14.52
C ASP A 188 -5.72 15.28 -14.87
N GLN A 189 -4.42 15.31 -14.49
CA GLN A 189 -3.52 16.41 -14.86
C GLN A 189 -3.36 16.54 -16.38
N GLY A 190 -3.27 15.40 -17.07
CA GLY A 190 -3.17 15.36 -18.53
C GLY A 190 -4.42 15.93 -19.20
N ASP A 191 -5.60 15.60 -18.67
CA ASP A 191 -6.86 16.09 -19.22
C ASP A 191 -7.08 17.57 -18.91
N ILE A 192 -6.84 18.01 -17.68
CA ILE A 192 -6.91 19.44 -17.32
C ILE A 192 -5.89 20.25 -18.11
N LYS A 193 -4.69 19.70 -18.37
CA LYS A 193 -3.69 20.38 -19.20
C LYS A 193 -4.13 20.54 -20.64
N LYS A 194 -4.77 19.50 -21.21
CA LYS A 194 -5.37 19.61 -22.55
C LYS A 194 -6.43 20.69 -22.58
N ASP A 195 -7.32 20.72 -21.58
CA ASP A 195 -8.36 21.77 -21.51
C ASP A 195 -7.74 23.15 -21.33
N PHE A 196 -6.66 23.25 -20.56
CA PHE A 196 -5.91 24.49 -20.41
C PHE A 196 -5.29 24.96 -21.75
N ASP A 197 -4.62 24.05 -22.46
CA ASP A 197 -4.00 24.33 -23.75
C ASP A 197 -5.07 24.69 -24.83
N ILE A 198 -6.22 24.00 -24.83
CA ILE A 198 -7.36 24.31 -25.70
C ILE A 198 -7.90 25.70 -25.40
N ASN A 199 -8.07 26.05 -24.13
CA ASN A 199 -8.56 27.36 -23.74
C ASN A 199 -7.55 28.49 -24.05
N ILE A 200 -6.23 28.21 -23.98
CA ILE A 200 -5.21 29.15 -24.46
C ILE A 200 -5.42 29.42 -25.96
N THR A 201 -5.50 28.36 -26.77
CA THR A 201 -5.71 28.50 -28.22
C THR A 201 -7.03 29.23 -28.51
N ARG A 202 -8.11 28.85 -27.82
CA ARG A 202 -9.40 29.48 -27.95
C ARG A 202 -9.36 30.96 -27.58
N LEU A 203 -8.59 31.30 -26.58
CA LEU A 203 -8.40 32.68 -26.18
C LEU A 203 -7.63 33.47 -27.22
N GLU A 204 -6.56 32.91 -27.78
CA GLU A 204 -5.79 33.52 -28.88
C GLU A 204 -6.67 33.72 -30.12
N GLU A 205 -7.45 32.71 -30.51
CA GLU A 205 -8.40 32.79 -31.62
C GLU A 205 -9.49 33.82 -31.35
N THR A 206 -10.08 33.83 -30.14
CA THR A 206 -11.13 34.79 -29.79
C THR A 206 -10.60 36.22 -29.80
N ASN A 207 -9.37 36.41 -29.30
CA ASN A 207 -8.73 37.71 -29.34
C ASN A 207 -8.43 38.18 -30.77
N SER A 208 -7.91 37.28 -31.61
CA SER A 208 -7.70 37.56 -33.02
C SER A 208 -9.01 37.94 -33.71
N TYR A 209 -10.10 37.23 -33.38
CA TYR A 209 -11.42 37.55 -33.93
C TYR A 209 -11.99 38.87 -33.35
N LEU A 210 -11.82 39.10 -32.05
CA LEU A 210 -12.18 40.34 -31.37
C LEU A 210 -11.46 41.54 -32.02
N ASP A 211 -10.15 41.36 -32.25
CA ASP A 211 -9.36 42.41 -32.92
C ASP A 211 -9.88 42.72 -34.33
N THR A 212 -10.28 41.66 -35.04
CA THR A 212 -10.88 41.84 -36.36
C THR A 212 -12.21 42.58 -36.27
N GLN A 213 -13.09 42.21 -35.35
CA GLN A 213 -14.41 42.87 -35.19
C GLN A 213 -14.30 44.29 -34.62
N ARG A 214 -13.35 44.53 -33.73
CA ARG A 214 -13.04 45.88 -33.24
C ARG A 214 -12.53 46.77 -34.37
N THR A 215 -11.65 46.21 -35.22
CA THR A 215 -11.17 46.92 -36.37
C THR A 215 -12.33 47.30 -37.30
N GLN A 216 -13.25 46.37 -37.55
CA GLN A 216 -14.45 46.64 -38.37
C GLN A 216 -15.39 47.65 -37.72
N ARG A 217 -15.63 47.55 -36.39
CA ARG A 217 -16.46 48.51 -35.65
C ARG A 217 -15.91 49.92 -35.74
N ASP A 218 -14.58 50.02 -35.55
CA ASP A 218 -13.93 51.30 -35.48
C ASP A 218 -13.79 51.90 -36.89
N ASN A 219 -13.58 51.07 -37.93
CA ASN A 219 -13.67 51.46 -39.30
C ASN A 219 -15.03 52.05 -39.64
N PHE A 220 -16.07 51.40 -39.12
CA PHE A 220 -17.43 51.85 -39.32
C PHE A 220 -17.73 53.20 -38.64
N ASN A 221 -17.22 53.41 -37.41
CA ASN A 221 -17.38 54.65 -36.68
C ASN A 221 -16.69 55.83 -37.39
N ASN A 222 -15.68 55.53 -38.20
CA ASN A 222 -14.93 56.48 -38.96
C ASN A 222 -15.71 57.07 -40.15
N ASP A 223 -16.59 56.27 -40.72
CA ASP A 223 -17.34 56.68 -41.89
C ASP A 223 -18.36 57.74 -41.59
N LYS A 224 -18.52 58.12 -40.38
CA LYS A 224 -19.51 59.11 -39.96
C LYS A 224 -18.99 60.46 -39.58
N GLN A 225 -17.92 60.78 -40.14
CA GLN A 225 -17.36 62.07 -39.82
C GLN A 225 -17.87 63.26 -40.56
N LYS A 226 -19.06 63.32 -40.76
CA LYS A 226 -19.57 64.66 -41.09
C LYS A 226 -19.58 65.65 -39.94
N LYS A 227 -19.07 65.13 -38.88
CA LYS A 227 -18.85 66.05 -37.78
C LYS A 227 -17.54 65.67 -37.14
N LYS A 228 -16.47 66.23 -37.65
CA LYS A 228 -15.12 66.14 -37.11
C LYS A 228 -15.09 66.17 -35.56
N ASP A 229 -15.98 66.94 -34.94
CA ASP A 229 -16.10 67.04 -33.48
C ASP A 229 -16.61 65.80 -32.81
N GLY A 230 -17.43 64.95 -33.44
CA GLY A 230 -17.89 63.67 -32.88
C GLY A 230 -16.80 62.60 -32.87
N LEU A 231 -15.97 62.58 -33.89
CA LEU A 231 -14.87 61.68 -34.06
C LEU A 231 -13.67 62.04 -33.21
N ASP A 232 -13.34 63.32 -33.10
CA ASP A 232 -12.32 63.76 -32.13
C ASP A 232 -12.70 63.41 -30.69
N THR A 233 -14.01 63.40 -30.37
CA THR A 233 -14.52 62.96 -29.08
C THR A 233 -14.41 61.46 -28.97
N SER A 234 -14.70 60.69 -30.01
CA SER A 234 -14.52 59.24 -30.05
C SER A 234 -13.04 58.86 -29.99
N ILE A 235 -12.18 59.58 -30.75
CA ILE A 235 -10.73 59.39 -30.67
C ILE A 235 -10.21 59.69 -29.26
N LYS A 236 -10.62 60.82 -28.67
CA LYS A 236 -10.24 61.16 -27.28
C LYS A 236 -10.72 60.12 -26.26
N THR A 237 -11.88 59.55 -26.49
CA THR A 237 -12.40 58.48 -25.63
C THR A 237 -11.54 57.24 -25.73
N HIS A 238 -11.22 56.81 -26.94
CA HIS A 238 -10.33 55.67 -27.17
C HIS A 238 -8.89 55.91 -26.72
N GLU A 239 -8.38 57.13 -26.84
CA GLU A 239 -7.07 57.51 -26.27
C GLU A 239 -7.07 57.47 -24.74
N SER A 240 -8.23 57.79 -24.10
CA SER A 240 -8.41 57.61 -22.64
C SER A 240 -8.40 56.14 -22.26
N ASP A 241 -9.09 55.30 -23.00
CA ASP A 241 -9.14 53.85 -22.76
C ASP A 241 -7.76 53.18 -22.92
N LEU A 242 -6.99 53.64 -23.89
CA LEU A 242 -5.62 53.19 -24.14
C LEU A 242 -4.69 53.58 -22.98
N LYS A 243 -4.83 54.80 -22.49
CA LYS A 243 -4.09 55.27 -21.33
C LYS A 243 -4.42 54.47 -20.08
N ASP A 244 -5.71 54.26 -19.84
CA ASP A 244 -6.17 53.43 -18.70
C ASP A 244 -5.72 51.96 -18.83
N ALA A 245 -5.68 51.46 -20.05
CA ALA A 245 -5.15 50.14 -20.31
C ALA A 245 -3.62 50.06 -20.06
N ARG A 246 -2.86 51.08 -20.46
CA ARG A 246 -1.43 51.17 -20.22
C ARG A 246 -1.10 51.32 -18.74
N ASP A 247 -1.85 52.15 -18.01
CA ASP A 247 -1.71 52.31 -16.55
C ASP A 247 -2.00 50.99 -15.83
N LYS A 248 -2.96 50.21 -16.31
CA LYS A 248 -3.22 48.86 -15.80
C LYS A 248 -2.11 47.86 -16.15
N LEU A 249 -1.54 47.95 -17.36
CA LEU A 249 -0.39 47.13 -17.77
C LEU A 249 0.84 47.41 -16.92
N ASP A 250 1.13 48.70 -16.71
CA ASP A 250 2.23 49.11 -15.83
C ASP A 250 2.04 48.58 -14.38
N ALA A 251 0.79 48.62 -13.90
CA ALA A 251 0.45 48.05 -12.60
C ALA A 251 0.66 46.51 -12.55
N ILE A 252 0.33 45.82 -13.65
CA ILE A 252 0.54 44.35 -13.76
C ILE A 252 2.03 44.01 -13.92
N ASP A 253 2.80 44.86 -14.61
CA ASP A 253 4.25 44.69 -14.78
C ASP A 253 5.02 44.77 -13.47
N GLN A 254 4.46 45.46 -12.49
CA GLN A 254 5.02 45.51 -11.12
C GLN A 254 4.72 44.26 -10.30
N LEU A 255 3.88 43.35 -10.82
CA LEU A 255 3.58 42.11 -10.09
C LEU A 255 4.69 41.09 -10.29
N ASP A 256 5.41 40.86 -9.23
CA ASP A 256 6.46 39.83 -9.16
C ASP A 256 5.94 38.60 -8.46
N ASP A 257 5.94 37.48 -9.16
CA ASP A 257 5.59 36.18 -8.62
C ASP A 257 6.80 35.43 -8.05
N THR A 258 8.02 35.97 -8.29
CA THR A 258 9.28 35.35 -7.85
C THR A 258 9.31 35.10 -6.35
N PRO A 259 8.90 36.06 -5.47
CA PRO A 259 8.88 35.82 -4.04
C PRO A 259 7.94 34.68 -3.63
N PHE A 260 6.81 34.58 -4.33
CA PHE A 260 5.81 33.53 -4.05
C PHE A 260 6.28 32.18 -4.59
N LYS A 261 6.90 32.11 -5.77
CA LYS A 261 7.50 30.89 -6.32
C LYS A 261 8.65 30.40 -5.44
N ASN A 262 9.51 31.31 -5.01
CA ASN A 262 10.57 30.98 -4.06
C ASN A 262 9.98 30.47 -2.75
N LYS A 263 8.92 31.13 -2.25
CA LYS A 263 8.23 30.70 -1.03
C LYS A 263 7.54 29.36 -1.19
N LEU A 264 6.96 29.10 -2.36
CA LEU A 264 6.36 27.79 -2.67
C LEU A 264 7.41 26.69 -2.63
N THR A 265 8.56 26.93 -3.26
CA THR A 265 9.69 26.00 -3.24
C THR A 265 10.17 25.76 -1.82
N GLU A 266 10.36 26.83 -1.05
CA GLU A 266 10.74 26.73 0.38
C GLU A 266 9.73 25.89 1.18
N LEU A 267 8.44 26.12 0.97
CA LEU A 267 7.38 25.38 1.66
C LEU A 267 7.32 23.91 1.21
N GLN A 268 7.55 23.65 -0.08
CA GLN A 268 7.63 22.29 -0.63
C GLN A 268 8.85 21.54 -0.06
N ASP A 269 10.00 22.23 0.05
CA ASP A 269 11.19 21.67 0.67
C ASP A 269 10.94 21.35 2.15
N LYS A 270 10.26 22.24 2.88
CA LYS A 270 9.85 21.99 4.27
C LYS A 270 8.91 20.79 4.40
N ILE A 271 7.97 20.62 3.47
CA ILE A 271 7.11 19.42 3.46
C ILE A 271 7.95 18.17 3.27
N LYS A 272 8.94 18.24 2.40
CA LYS A 272 9.87 17.13 2.18
C LYS A 272 10.65 16.80 3.45
N GLU A 273 11.20 17.83 4.11
CA GLU A 273 11.90 17.67 5.39
C GLU A 273 10.99 17.08 6.47
N ILE A 274 9.75 17.59 6.59
CA ILE A 274 8.77 17.06 7.54
C ILE A 274 8.44 15.60 7.22
N ASN A 275 8.27 15.26 5.94
CA ASN A 275 8.03 13.88 5.55
C ASN A 275 9.20 12.97 5.95
N GLU A 276 10.44 13.41 5.68
CA GLU A 276 11.65 12.67 6.04
C GLU A 276 11.76 12.49 7.58
N GLN A 277 11.52 13.57 8.35
CA GLN A 277 11.51 13.50 9.82
C GLN A 277 10.40 12.61 10.35
N LYS A 278 9.23 12.69 9.73
CA LYS A 278 8.08 11.91 10.08
C LYS A 278 8.32 10.43 9.80
N ASP A 279 8.96 10.13 8.68
CA ASP A 279 9.34 8.78 8.32
C ASP A 279 10.37 8.21 9.32
N GLN A 280 11.34 9.02 9.75
CA GLN A 280 12.29 8.64 10.79
C GLN A 280 11.58 8.39 12.15
N ALA A 281 10.66 9.28 12.53
CA ALA A 281 9.89 9.13 13.75
C ALA A 281 9.03 7.85 13.72
N ASN A 282 8.44 7.54 12.57
CA ASN A 282 7.65 6.34 12.38
C ASN A 282 8.49 5.06 12.46
N HIS A 283 9.67 5.07 11.85
CA HIS A 283 10.61 3.98 12.00
C HIS A 283 10.94 3.69 13.48
N SER A 284 11.14 4.77 14.30
CA SER A 284 11.38 4.62 15.75
C SER A 284 10.21 3.97 16.47
N VAL A 285 9.00 4.52 16.24
CA VAL A 285 7.77 4.01 16.87
C VAL A 285 7.53 2.55 16.50
N ILE A 286 7.76 2.20 15.24
CA ILE A 286 7.62 0.82 14.76
C ILE A 286 8.64 -0.11 15.42
N SER A 287 9.92 0.33 15.43
CA SER A 287 11.01 -0.41 16.07
C SER A 287 10.73 -0.63 17.56
N GLN A 288 10.35 0.43 18.26
CA GLN A 288 10.04 0.36 19.69
C GLN A 288 8.82 -0.52 19.99
N LYS A 289 7.75 -0.43 19.20
CA LYS A 289 6.58 -1.32 19.31
C LYS A 289 6.96 -2.80 19.12
N GLN A 290 7.90 -3.06 18.22
CA GLN A 290 8.43 -4.40 18.02
C GLN A 290 9.21 -4.89 19.25
N ILE A 291 10.10 -4.03 19.76
CA ILE A 291 10.88 -4.29 20.97
C ILE A 291 9.95 -4.56 22.16
N ILE A 292 8.91 -3.74 22.31
CA ILE A 292 7.90 -3.91 23.37
C ILE A 292 7.22 -5.27 23.25
N LYS A 293 6.78 -5.64 22.05
CA LYS A 293 6.12 -6.93 21.81
C LYS A 293 7.04 -8.09 22.15
N THR A 294 8.28 -8.03 21.63
CA THR A 294 9.32 -9.04 21.88
C THR A 294 9.58 -9.24 23.35
N ASN A 295 9.86 -8.15 24.03
CA ASN A 295 10.24 -8.22 25.44
C ASN A 295 9.04 -8.58 26.34
N ALA A 296 7.82 -8.19 25.96
CA ALA A 296 6.60 -8.65 26.63
C ALA A 296 6.38 -10.16 26.49
N GLU A 297 6.70 -10.71 25.31
CA GLU A 297 6.67 -12.16 25.08
C GLU A 297 7.77 -12.91 25.86
N ILE A 298 8.98 -12.33 25.93
CA ILE A 298 10.06 -12.85 26.77
C ILE A 298 9.64 -12.83 28.24
N LEU A 299 9.09 -11.71 28.72
CA LEU A 299 8.64 -11.58 30.10
C LEU A 299 7.56 -12.61 30.46
N LYS A 300 6.66 -12.91 29.53
CA LYS A 300 5.63 -13.93 29.69
C LYS A 300 6.24 -15.34 29.81
N LYS A 301 7.24 -15.64 28.97
CA LYS A 301 8.00 -16.91 29.03
C LYS A 301 8.76 -17.07 30.35
N LEU A 302 9.39 -15.99 30.81
CA LEU A 302 10.10 -15.96 32.08
C LEU A 302 9.16 -16.06 33.29
N GLY A 303 7.84 -15.89 33.06
CA GLY A 303 6.82 -15.97 34.12
C GLY A 303 6.30 -17.36 34.45
N THR A 304 6.63 -18.38 33.68
CA THR A 304 6.23 -19.77 33.97
C THR A 304 7.13 -20.36 35.03
N GLU A 305 6.54 -20.86 36.11
CA GLU A 305 7.22 -21.60 37.18
C GLU A 305 7.55 -23.02 36.69
N GLU A 306 8.54 -23.16 35.85
CA GLU A 306 9.07 -24.46 35.47
C GLU A 306 10.52 -24.57 35.98
N ASP A 307 10.88 -25.75 36.48
CA ASP A 307 12.23 -26.06 36.99
C ASP A 307 13.35 -25.98 35.95
N THR A 308 13.03 -25.47 34.79
CA THR A 308 13.94 -25.33 33.65
C THR A 308 13.96 -23.90 33.08
N CYS A 309 15.13 -23.42 32.73
CA CYS A 309 15.31 -22.10 32.12
C CYS A 309 14.55 -21.97 30.78
N PRO A 310 13.67 -21.00 30.62
CA PRO A 310 12.85 -20.86 29.41
C PRO A 310 13.68 -20.48 28.15
N VAL A 311 14.95 -20.14 28.30
CA VAL A 311 15.82 -19.74 27.19
C VAL A 311 16.72 -20.86 26.72
N CYS A 312 17.28 -21.67 27.65
CA CYS A 312 18.24 -22.71 27.29
C CYS A 312 17.81 -24.14 27.73
N LEU A 313 16.63 -24.29 28.32
CA LEU A 313 15.99 -25.55 28.70
C LEU A 313 16.81 -26.41 29.70
N ARG A 314 17.76 -25.79 30.43
CA ARG A 314 18.51 -26.48 31.51
C ARG A 314 17.76 -26.37 32.83
N PRO A 315 17.93 -27.33 33.75
CA PRO A 315 17.42 -27.21 35.12
C PRO A 315 17.96 -25.94 35.78
N MET A 316 17.10 -25.21 36.49
CA MET A 316 17.46 -24.00 37.23
C MET A 316 17.84 -24.32 38.68
N GLU A 317 18.96 -23.75 39.13
CA GLU A 317 19.33 -23.73 40.55
C GLU A 317 18.81 -22.45 41.22
N ASP A 318 18.78 -22.39 42.56
CA ASP A 318 18.25 -21.22 43.31
C ASP A 318 18.87 -19.87 42.91
N HIS A 319 20.13 -19.86 42.52
CA HIS A 319 20.80 -18.64 42.05
C HIS A 319 20.35 -18.20 40.63
N ASP A 320 19.84 -19.12 39.81
CA ASP A 320 19.33 -18.83 38.49
C ASP A 320 17.93 -18.21 38.56
N HIS A 321 17.11 -18.59 39.55
CA HIS A 321 15.83 -17.93 39.83
C HIS A 321 16.01 -16.44 40.14
N LYS A 322 17.06 -16.09 40.89
CA LYS A 322 17.37 -14.70 41.20
C LYS A 322 17.74 -13.91 39.93
N LYS A 323 18.53 -14.50 39.06
CA LYS A 323 18.90 -13.91 37.79
C LYS A 323 17.71 -13.74 36.87
N VAL A 324 16.80 -14.72 36.84
CA VAL A 324 15.57 -14.62 36.04
C VAL A 324 14.68 -13.49 36.57
N GLU A 325 14.61 -13.29 37.89
CA GLU A 325 13.80 -12.19 38.45
C GLU A 325 14.46 -10.82 38.22
N GLU A 326 15.77 -10.74 38.32
CA GLU A 326 16.55 -9.52 37.94
C GLU A 326 16.33 -9.18 36.47
N GLU A 327 16.31 -10.17 35.59
CA GLU A 327 16.05 -10.02 34.17
C GLU A 327 14.59 -9.57 33.90
N LYS A 328 13.62 -10.13 34.61
CA LYS A 328 12.23 -9.70 34.56
C LYS A 328 12.07 -8.23 34.97
N GLU A 329 12.74 -7.83 36.04
CA GLU A 329 12.70 -6.46 36.52
C GLU A 329 13.38 -5.51 35.54
N TYR A 330 14.50 -5.91 34.99
CA TYR A 330 15.18 -5.18 33.92
C TYR A 330 14.27 -4.98 32.69
N ILE A 331 13.63 -6.08 32.23
CA ILE A 331 12.74 -6.02 31.06
C ILE A 331 11.51 -5.15 31.38
N ARG A 332 10.93 -5.21 32.59
CA ARG A 332 9.81 -4.35 32.98
C ARG A 332 10.18 -2.87 32.91
N ASN A 333 11.33 -2.51 33.51
CA ASN A 333 11.82 -1.14 33.50
C ASN A 333 12.14 -0.66 32.08
N PHE A 334 12.73 -1.55 31.29
CA PHE A 334 13.00 -1.28 29.87
C PHE A 334 11.72 -1.05 29.07
N LEU A 335 10.68 -1.86 29.28
CA LEU A 335 9.38 -1.72 28.63
C LEU A 335 8.67 -0.40 28.97
N VAL A 336 8.87 0.12 30.18
CA VAL A 336 8.32 1.44 30.57
C VAL A 336 8.99 2.53 29.74
N GLY A 337 10.32 2.50 29.62
CA GLY A 337 11.05 3.47 28.81
C GLY A 337 10.66 3.42 27.34
N GLU A 338 10.54 2.20 26.78
CA GLU A 338 10.15 2.04 25.38
C GLU A 338 8.70 2.49 25.11
N LYS A 339 7.77 2.29 26.06
CA LYS A 339 6.40 2.81 25.95
C LYS A 339 6.38 4.34 25.93
N GLN A 340 7.16 4.97 26.82
CA GLN A 340 7.30 6.43 26.82
C GLN A 340 7.91 6.92 25.50
N GLY A 341 8.88 6.18 24.96
CA GLY A 341 9.44 6.47 23.64
C GLY A 341 8.42 6.40 22.52
N VAL A 342 7.55 5.40 22.56
CA VAL A 342 6.43 5.27 21.59
C VAL A 342 5.46 6.45 21.70
N GLU A 343 5.08 6.84 22.93
CA GLU A 343 4.18 7.98 23.16
C GLU A 343 4.79 9.27 22.64
N ALA A 344 6.05 9.53 23.01
CA ALA A 344 6.79 10.69 22.53
C ALA A 344 6.95 10.69 21.00
N GLY A 345 7.19 9.51 20.41
CA GLY A 345 7.26 9.34 18.96
C GLY A 345 5.94 9.64 18.26
N ILE A 346 4.83 9.18 18.82
CA ILE A 346 3.48 9.47 18.30
C ILE A 346 3.14 10.96 18.44
N GLU A 347 3.50 11.57 19.58
CA GLU A 347 3.31 13.00 19.79
C GLU A 347 4.09 13.81 18.75
N LYS A 348 5.34 13.44 18.53
CA LYS A 348 6.20 14.05 17.50
C LYS A 348 5.61 13.93 16.10
N ILE A 349 5.04 12.76 15.76
CA ILE A 349 4.38 12.54 14.49
C ILE A 349 3.16 13.44 14.34
N ASN A 350 2.36 13.56 15.40
CA ASN A 350 1.18 14.42 15.40
C ASN A 350 1.56 15.90 15.27
N GLU A 351 2.64 16.32 15.96
CA GLU A 351 3.18 17.66 15.79
C GLU A 351 3.58 17.94 14.34
N LEU A 352 4.32 16.98 13.72
CA LEU A 352 4.77 17.09 12.34
C LEU A 352 3.58 17.08 11.36
N ASP A 353 2.52 16.29 11.64
CA ASP A 353 1.29 16.33 10.86
C ASP A 353 0.56 17.66 10.95
N ASN A 354 0.49 18.20 12.16
CA ASN A 354 -0.10 19.52 12.37
C ASN A 354 0.72 20.62 11.67
N GLU A 355 2.05 20.49 11.72
CA GLU A 355 2.95 21.40 11.01
C GLU A 355 2.77 21.29 9.49
N LYS A 356 2.69 20.06 8.97
CA LYS A 356 2.41 19.78 7.57
C LYS A 356 1.07 20.36 7.11
N ILE A 357 0.02 20.21 7.93
CA ILE A 357 -1.28 20.81 7.65
C ILE A 357 -1.17 22.34 7.56
N LYS A 358 -0.39 22.96 8.46
CA LYS A 358 -0.15 24.41 8.44
C LYS A 358 0.60 24.81 7.15
N ILE A 359 1.64 24.06 6.80
CA ILE A 359 2.43 24.33 5.59
C ILE A 359 1.59 24.11 4.32
N ASN A 360 0.76 23.05 4.27
CA ASN A 360 -0.14 22.83 3.14
C ASN A 360 -1.13 23.98 2.98
N LYS A 361 -1.69 24.49 4.07
CA LYS A 361 -2.51 25.70 4.02
C LYS A 361 -1.73 26.91 3.52
N ALA A 362 -0.46 27.03 3.92
CA ALA A 362 0.41 28.09 3.44
C ALA A 362 0.70 27.93 1.93
N ILE A 363 0.91 26.70 1.47
CA ILE A 363 1.06 26.36 0.03
C ILE A 363 -0.20 26.74 -0.75
N GLU A 364 -1.38 26.41 -0.23
CA GLU A 364 -2.64 26.81 -0.85
C GLU A 364 -2.74 28.34 -1.00
N ILE A 365 -2.36 29.07 0.05
CA ILE A 365 -2.34 30.54 0.03
C ILE A 365 -1.32 31.05 -0.99
N VAL A 366 -0.11 30.47 -1.01
CA VAL A 366 0.95 30.86 -1.96
C VAL A 366 0.53 30.54 -3.39
N ASN A 367 -0.03 29.35 -3.64
CA ASN A 367 -0.54 28.96 -4.95
C ASN A 367 -1.69 29.87 -5.40
N SER A 368 -2.57 30.25 -4.46
CA SER A 368 -3.59 31.25 -4.73
C SER A 368 -2.98 32.59 -5.18
N LYS A 369 -1.93 33.05 -4.48
CA LYS A 369 -1.22 34.28 -4.84
C LYS A 369 -0.51 34.20 -6.19
N ILE A 370 0.18 33.07 -6.44
CA ILE A 370 0.79 32.81 -7.76
C ILE A 370 -0.28 32.80 -8.84
N SER A 371 -1.38 32.07 -8.58
CA SER A 371 -2.51 32.03 -9.51
C SER A 371 -3.12 33.41 -9.75
N ASP A 372 -3.23 34.24 -8.71
CA ASP A 372 -3.75 35.62 -8.86
C ASP A 372 -2.80 36.48 -9.71
N ILE A 373 -1.47 36.33 -9.52
CA ILE A 373 -0.47 37.03 -10.34
C ILE A 373 -0.49 36.49 -11.78
N GLU A 374 -0.58 35.17 -11.95
CA GLU A 374 -0.66 34.55 -13.28
C GLU A 374 -1.95 34.97 -14.03
N LYS A 375 -3.07 35.08 -13.28
CA LYS A 375 -4.30 35.67 -13.82
C LYS A 375 -4.08 37.11 -14.25
N ALA A 376 -3.44 37.90 -13.41
CA ALA A 376 -3.14 39.29 -13.76
C ALA A 376 -2.23 39.35 -14.99
N ARG A 377 -1.17 38.53 -15.05
CA ARG A 377 -0.29 38.42 -16.24
C ARG A 377 -1.05 37.93 -17.48
N PHE A 378 -2.00 37.01 -17.29
CA PHE A 378 -2.85 36.55 -18.39
C PHE A 378 -3.79 37.66 -18.84
N SER A 379 -4.37 38.40 -17.89
CA SER A 379 -5.15 39.57 -18.18
C SER A 379 -4.30 40.65 -18.84
N LYS A 380 -2.97 40.68 -18.57
CA LYS A 380 -2.05 41.60 -19.22
C LYS A 380 -1.96 41.39 -20.74
N ASN A 381 -1.79 40.13 -21.18
CA ASN A 381 -1.77 39.84 -22.62
C ASN A 381 -3.06 40.31 -23.27
N HIS A 382 -4.20 40.17 -22.59
CA HIS A 382 -5.48 40.67 -23.02
C HIS A 382 -5.55 42.20 -23.06
N ILE A 383 -5.08 42.82 -21.96
CA ILE A 383 -5.06 44.29 -21.90
C ILE A 383 -4.06 44.81 -22.92
N GLN A 384 -2.93 44.12 -23.12
CA GLN A 384 -1.94 44.46 -24.14
C GLN A 384 -2.52 44.29 -25.54
N GLU A 385 -3.16 43.15 -25.83
CA GLU A 385 -3.85 42.92 -27.10
C GLU A 385 -5.00 43.90 -27.31
N SER A 386 -5.75 44.21 -26.20
CA SER A 386 -6.73 45.27 -26.21
C SER A 386 -6.11 46.63 -26.50
N ALA A 387 -4.99 46.95 -25.84
CA ALA A 387 -4.27 48.19 -26.03
C ALA A 387 -3.70 48.30 -27.45
N ASP A 388 -3.03 47.24 -27.90
CA ASP A 388 -2.49 47.17 -29.25
C ASP A 388 -3.60 47.17 -30.32
N TYR A 389 -4.72 46.54 -29.98
CA TYR A 389 -5.90 46.57 -30.83
C TYR A 389 -6.53 47.95 -30.87
N ILE A 390 -6.76 48.58 -29.70
CA ILE A 390 -7.28 49.96 -29.64
C ILE A 390 -6.30 50.91 -30.33
N GLU A 391 -4.98 50.67 -30.22
CA GLU A 391 -3.96 51.44 -30.89
C GLU A 391 -4.05 51.30 -32.42
N ARG A 392 -4.29 50.06 -32.91
CA ARG A 392 -4.55 49.81 -34.33
C ARG A 392 -5.86 50.44 -34.77
N CYS A 393 -6.95 50.31 -34.02
CA CYS A 393 -8.22 50.92 -34.30
C CYS A 393 -8.12 52.45 -34.37
N ILE A 394 -7.43 53.07 -33.41
CA ILE A 394 -7.18 54.50 -33.41
C ILE A 394 -6.40 54.89 -34.64
N LYS A 395 -5.43 54.07 -35.05
CA LYS A 395 -4.67 54.37 -36.29
C LYS A 395 -5.52 54.24 -37.53
N GLU A 396 -6.28 53.12 -37.64
CA GLU A 396 -7.21 52.91 -38.76
C GLU A 396 -8.32 53.97 -38.78
N ILE A 397 -8.89 54.36 -37.64
CA ILE A 397 -9.85 55.45 -37.51
C ILE A 397 -9.25 56.76 -37.97
N LYS A 398 -8.00 57.05 -37.63
CA LYS A 398 -7.32 58.28 -38.10
C LYS A 398 -7.03 58.26 -39.61
N GLU A 399 -6.82 57.09 -40.19
CA GLU A 399 -6.58 56.88 -41.61
C GLU A 399 -7.89 56.91 -42.41
N GLU A 400 -8.98 56.43 -41.81
CA GLU A 400 -10.30 56.41 -42.48
C GLU A 400 -11.16 57.69 -42.26
N LEU A 401 -10.71 58.55 -41.36
CA LEU A 401 -11.37 59.80 -41.03
C LEU A 401 -11.69 60.66 -42.23
N ASP A 402 -11.07 60.40 -43.35
CA ASP A 402 -11.21 61.19 -44.59
C ASP A 402 -12.24 60.64 -45.59
N ASN A 403 -12.83 59.44 -45.38
CA ASN A 403 -13.53 58.76 -46.48
C ASN A 403 -15.00 58.41 -46.29
N ILE A 404 -15.70 58.87 -45.23
CA ILE A 404 -16.88 58.10 -44.88
C ILE A 404 -18.14 58.90 -44.59
N ASP A 405 -19.23 58.42 -45.07
CA ASP A 405 -20.46 59.17 -44.91
C ASP A 405 -21.76 58.45 -44.59
N ASN A 406 -22.00 57.24 -44.46
CA ASN A 406 -23.43 56.86 -44.31
C ASN A 406 -23.82 55.46 -43.72
N GLU A 407 -23.07 54.77 -42.97
CA GLU A 407 -23.55 53.47 -42.45
C GLU A 407 -23.71 53.35 -40.92
N THR A 408 -24.61 52.49 -40.47
CA THR A 408 -24.90 52.24 -39.06
C THR A 408 -23.96 51.21 -38.50
N ASN A 409 -23.48 51.42 -37.27
CA ASN A 409 -22.49 50.57 -36.65
C ASN A 409 -23.10 49.27 -36.10
N THR A 410 -23.13 48.22 -36.94
CA THR A 410 -23.66 46.91 -36.58
C THR A 410 -22.67 46.04 -35.81
N PHE A 411 -21.40 46.49 -35.69
CA PHE A 411 -20.34 45.69 -35.09
C PHE A 411 -20.16 45.91 -33.58
N SER A 412 -20.79 46.94 -33.00
CA SER A 412 -20.63 47.26 -31.57
C SER A 412 -21.10 46.14 -30.64
N ASP A 413 -22.22 45.50 -30.99
CA ASP A 413 -22.78 44.41 -30.19
C ASP A 413 -21.92 43.14 -30.27
N VAL A 414 -21.36 42.87 -31.47
CA VAL A 414 -20.46 41.74 -31.69
C VAL A 414 -19.16 41.89 -30.88
N VAL A 415 -18.62 43.10 -30.86
CA VAL A 415 -17.41 43.40 -30.07
C VAL A 415 -17.65 43.17 -28.58
N LYS A 416 -18.77 43.68 -28.08
CA LYS A 416 -19.13 43.49 -26.66
C LYS A 416 -19.30 42.01 -26.30
N GLU A 417 -19.98 41.24 -27.14
CA GLU A 417 -20.14 39.79 -26.93
C GLU A 417 -18.80 39.06 -26.91
N LEU A 418 -17.87 39.49 -27.78
CA LEU A 418 -16.53 38.89 -27.81
C LEU A 418 -15.67 39.28 -26.61
N GLU A 419 -15.79 40.50 -26.10
CA GLU A 419 -15.13 40.96 -24.89
C GLU A 419 -15.60 40.13 -23.67
N ASP A 420 -16.91 39.90 -23.53
CA ASP A 420 -17.47 39.05 -22.49
C ASP A 420 -16.96 37.61 -22.61
N LYS A 421 -16.85 37.06 -23.83
CA LYS A 421 -16.27 35.74 -24.08
C LYS A 421 -14.80 35.65 -23.68
N VAL A 422 -14.02 36.66 -24.00
CA VAL A 422 -12.60 36.75 -23.64
C VAL A 422 -12.42 36.74 -22.13
N GLN A 423 -13.23 37.54 -21.42
CA GLN A 423 -13.21 37.57 -19.97
C GLN A 423 -13.52 36.18 -19.39
N THR A 424 -14.58 35.53 -19.89
CA THR A 424 -14.99 34.19 -19.43
C THR A 424 -13.86 33.15 -19.61
N VAL A 425 -13.24 33.10 -20.79
CA VAL A 425 -12.15 32.18 -21.08
C VAL A 425 -10.92 32.47 -20.20
N THR A 426 -10.69 33.73 -19.88
CA THR A 426 -9.59 34.12 -18.96
C THR A 426 -9.83 33.62 -17.53
N GLU A 427 -11.07 33.74 -17.06
CA GLU A 427 -11.49 33.23 -15.77
C GLU A 427 -11.36 31.69 -15.71
N ASP A 428 -11.79 31.00 -16.76
CA ASP A 428 -11.66 29.56 -16.93
C ASP A 428 -10.18 29.12 -16.88
N LEU A 429 -9.33 29.76 -17.65
CA LEU A 429 -7.88 29.47 -17.63
C LEU A 429 -7.24 29.65 -16.28
N SER A 430 -7.68 30.67 -15.57
CA SER A 430 -7.21 30.90 -14.21
C SER A 430 -7.65 29.81 -13.22
N SER A 431 -8.88 29.31 -13.37
CA SER A 431 -9.41 28.18 -12.61
C SER A 431 -8.63 26.90 -12.90
N LEU A 432 -8.42 26.61 -14.20
CA LEU A 432 -7.63 25.44 -14.64
C LEU A 432 -6.19 25.51 -14.13
N LYS A 433 -5.57 26.69 -14.14
CA LYS A 433 -4.21 26.85 -13.62
C LYS A 433 -4.12 26.55 -12.13
N LYS A 434 -5.08 27.05 -11.32
CA LYS A 434 -5.17 26.69 -9.91
C LYS A 434 -5.29 25.19 -9.69
N SER A 435 -6.10 24.55 -10.54
CA SER A 435 -6.30 23.10 -10.46
C SER A 435 -5.00 22.34 -10.77
N LEU A 436 -4.23 22.79 -11.78
CA LEU A 436 -2.93 22.22 -12.11
C LEU A 436 -1.92 22.38 -10.97
N ASP A 437 -1.85 23.57 -10.38
CA ASP A 437 -0.95 23.85 -9.26
C ASP A 437 -1.32 23.00 -8.02
N LEU A 438 -2.62 22.83 -7.76
CA LEU A 438 -3.10 21.96 -6.69
C LEU A 438 -2.76 20.50 -6.97
N LEU A 439 -2.97 20.04 -8.20
CA LEU A 439 -2.63 18.68 -8.60
C LEU A 439 -1.14 18.39 -8.48
N ASP A 440 -0.28 19.34 -8.77
CA ASP A 440 1.16 19.18 -8.57
C ASP A 440 1.52 18.98 -7.09
N VAL A 441 0.88 19.71 -6.19
CA VAL A 441 1.06 19.50 -4.75
C VAL A 441 0.53 18.14 -4.31
N VAL A 442 -0.68 17.77 -4.73
CA VAL A 442 -1.27 16.47 -4.39
C VAL A 442 -0.42 15.33 -4.95
N LYS A 443 0.07 15.46 -6.18
CA LYS A 443 0.96 14.50 -6.82
C LYS A 443 2.28 14.33 -6.06
N PHE A 444 2.85 15.40 -5.57
CA PHE A 444 4.02 15.34 -4.69
C PHE A 444 3.71 14.60 -3.39
N VAL A 445 2.59 14.93 -2.72
CA VAL A 445 2.16 14.27 -1.48
C VAL A 445 1.96 12.76 -1.66
N VAL A 446 1.38 12.35 -2.79
CA VAL A 446 1.10 10.93 -3.10
C VAL A 446 2.31 10.22 -3.74
N SER A 447 3.35 10.97 -4.13
CA SER A 447 4.55 10.42 -4.78
C SER A 447 5.36 9.51 -3.86
N GLU A 448 6.37 8.88 -4.44
CA GLU A 448 7.35 8.03 -3.73
C GLU A 448 8.06 8.79 -2.59
N GLU A 449 8.26 10.08 -2.72
CA GLU A 449 8.94 10.93 -1.75
C GLU A 449 8.00 11.50 -0.69
N GLY A 450 6.70 11.44 -0.93
CA GLY A 450 5.66 11.93 -0.03
C GLY A 450 5.20 10.92 1.02
N VAL A 451 3.88 10.80 1.16
CA VAL A 451 3.23 9.96 2.18
C VAL A 451 3.66 8.49 2.09
N LYS A 452 3.91 7.99 0.87
CA LYS A 452 4.35 6.61 0.67
C LYS A 452 5.69 6.33 1.37
N SER A 453 6.68 7.21 1.18
CA SER A 453 7.98 7.09 1.85
C SER A 453 7.84 7.11 3.38
N PHE A 454 7.03 8.02 3.88
CA PHE A 454 6.71 8.13 5.28
C PHE A 454 6.14 6.83 5.88
N ILE A 455 5.15 6.24 5.20
CA ILE A 455 4.54 4.98 5.62
C ILE A 455 5.57 3.84 5.57
N VAL A 456 6.34 3.76 4.48
CA VAL A 456 7.40 2.75 4.30
C VAL A 456 8.44 2.84 5.44
N LYS A 457 8.90 4.03 5.78
CA LYS A 457 9.83 4.21 6.89
C LYS A 457 9.23 3.81 8.24
N LYS A 458 7.94 4.06 8.46
CA LYS A 458 7.22 3.59 9.65
C LYS A 458 7.15 2.07 9.71
N ILE A 459 6.85 1.46 8.58
CA ILE A 459 6.79 0.02 8.41
C ILE A 459 8.16 -0.60 8.74
N LEU A 460 9.22 -0.09 8.13
CA LEU A 460 10.58 -0.63 8.32
C LEU A 460 11.06 -0.53 9.78
N ARG A 461 10.72 0.55 10.46
CA ARG A 461 11.07 0.68 11.87
C ARG A 461 10.40 -0.38 12.74
N ASN A 462 9.12 -0.66 12.50
CA ASN A 462 8.41 -1.73 13.19
C ASN A 462 8.98 -3.09 12.80
N PHE A 463 9.26 -3.30 11.52
CA PHE A 463 9.86 -4.52 11.01
C PHE A 463 11.20 -4.82 11.68
N ASN A 464 12.11 -3.85 11.69
CA ASN A 464 13.44 -3.99 12.31
C ASN A 464 13.36 -4.36 13.79
N SER A 465 12.41 -3.76 14.51
CA SER A 465 12.21 -4.09 15.91
C SER A 465 11.71 -5.52 16.12
N LYS A 466 10.74 -5.95 15.29
CA LYS A 466 10.23 -7.33 15.32
C LYS A 466 11.30 -8.32 14.88
N LEU A 467 12.06 -7.98 13.86
CA LEU A 467 13.16 -8.81 13.38
C LEU A 467 14.22 -9.04 14.47
N THR A 468 14.64 -7.98 15.13
CA THR A 468 15.56 -8.08 16.27
C THR A 468 14.96 -8.92 17.41
N HIS A 469 13.66 -8.79 17.66
CA HIS A 469 12.98 -9.63 18.65
C HIS A 469 13.08 -11.10 18.32
N TYR A 470 12.65 -11.48 17.13
CA TYR A 470 12.63 -12.88 16.75
C TYR A 470 14.03 -13.49 16.63
N LEU A 471 15.02 -12.72 16.16
CA LEU A 471 16.42 -13.16 16.17
C LEU A 471 16.90 -13.50 17.58
N LYS A 472 16.61 -12.62 18.55
CA LYS A 472 16.94 -12.91 19.96
C LYS A 472 16.22 -14.14 20.50
N LYS A 473 14.94 -14.33 20.18
CA LYS A 473 14.19 -15.52 20.58
C LYS A 473 14.77 -16.82 20.03
N MET A 474 15.37 -16.76 18.86
CA MET A 474 16.02 -17.89 18.22
C MET A 474 17.50 -18.05 18.65
N ASP A 475 17.90 -17.41 19.74
CA ASP A 475 19.26 -17.45 20.28
C ASP A 475 20.32 -16.99 19.25
N SER A 476 19.89 -16.11 18.34
CA SER A 476 20.78 -15.52 17.33
C SER A 476 21.42 -14.25 17.86
N ASN A 477 22.75 -14.23 17.86
CA ASN A 477 23.54 -13.06 18.23
C ASN A 477 23.71 -12.06 17.09
N SER A 478 23.09 -12.31 15.94
CA SER A 478 23.14 -11.43 14.79
C SER A 478 22.09 -10.32 14.90
N ILE A 479 22.45 -9.14 14.44
CA ILE A 479 21.53 -7.99 14.29
C ILE A 479 21.31 -7.80 12.79
N CYS A 480 20.05 -7.79 12.37
CA CYS A 480 19.66 -7.52 11.00
C CYS A 480 18.73 -6.31 10.96
N ILE A 481 19.09 -5.28 10.23
CA ILE A 481 18.34 -4.04 10.12
C ILE A 481 18.19 -3.68 8.64
N PHE A 482 17.02 -3.24 8.24
CA PHE A 482 16.74 -2.70 6.91
C PHE A 482 16.69 -1.18 6.95
N ASN A 483 17.37 -0.55 5.99
CA ASN A 483 17.28 0.89 5.76
C ASN A 483 16.06 1.25 4.88
N GLU A 484 15.85 2.54 4.66
CA GLU A 484 14.72 3.06 3.86
C GLU A 484 14.75 2.66 2.38
N TYR A 485 15.88 2.14 1.91
CA TYR A 485 16.05 1.62 0.54
C TYR A 485 15.85 0.10 0.46
N PHE A 486 15.45 -0.55 1.55
CA PHE A 486 15.32 -2.01 1.69
C PHE A 486 16.64 -2.77 1.53
N GLU A 487 17.73 -2.12 1.84
CA GLU A 487 19.03 -2.75 1.94
C GLU A 487 19.21 -3.23 3.38
N GLU A 488 19.60 -4.49 3.51
CA GLU A 488 19.91 -5.08 4.79
C GLU A 488 21.33 -4.77 5.25
N GLU A 489 21.45 -4.46 6.50
CA GLU A 489 22.72 -4.45 7.23
C GLU A 489 22.65 -5.55 8.28
N ILE A 490 23.50 -6.55 8.13
CA ILE A 490 23.55 -7.66 9.07
C ILE A 490 24.89 -7.60 9.80
N VAL A 491 24.80 -7.53 11.10
CA VAL A 491 25.97 -7.49 11.98
C VAL A 491 26.04 -8.83 12.72
N ASN A 492 27.18 -9.52 12.62
CA ASN A 492 27.39 -10.78 13.32
C ASN A 492 27.69 -10.56 14.82
N GLU A 493 27.81 -11.64 15.57
CA GLU A 493 28.13 -11.65 17.00
C GLU A 493 29.41 -10.89 17.38
N LYS A 494 30.36 -10.75 16.42
CA LYS A 494 31.63 -10.01 16.60
C LYS A 494 31.52 -8.53 16.22
N GLY A 495 30.32 -8.03 15.94
CA GLY A 495 30.10 -6.65 15.54
C GLY A 495 30.56 -6.32 14.12
N LYS A 496 30.81 -7.32 13.25
CA LYS A 496 31.23 -7.10 11.86
C LYS A 496 30.01 -7.17 10.93
N ILE A 497 29.96 -6.25 9.97
CA ILE A 497 28.97 -6.27 8.88
C ILE A 497 29.25 -7.46 7.99
N CYS A 498 28.23 -8.23 7.70
CA CYS A 498 28.25 -9.43 6.87
C CYS A 498 27.14 -9.40 5.84
N LEU A 499 27.33 -10.06 4.71
CA LEU A 499 26.27 -10.32 3.76
C LEU A 499 25.45 -11.54 4.20
N TYR A 500 24.17 -11.60 3.85
CA TYR A 500 23.28 -12.72 4.14
C TYR A 500 23.90 -14.08 3.75
N ASN A 501 24.61 -14.14 2.62
CA ASN A 501 25.24 -15.36 2.13
C ASN A 501 26.51 -15.79 2.91
N ASN A 502 27.03 -14.94 3.80
CA ASN A 502 28.17 -15.29 4.65
C ASN A 502 27.79 -16.15 5.86
N PHE A 503 26.50 -16.24 6.16
CA PHE A 503 25.98 -16.99 7.29
C PHE A 503 25.80 -18.47 6.96
N SER A 504 25.94 -19.31 7.96
CA SER A 504 25.65 -20.75 7.88
C SER A 504 24.18 -21.00 7.49
N GLY A 505 23.87 -22.23 7.09
CA GLY A 505 22.50 -22.61 6.75
C GLY A 505 21.51 -22.38 7.91
N ALA A 506 21.91 -22.68 9.13
CA ALA A 506 21.08 -22.48 10.32
C ALA A 506 20.86 -21.00 10.64
N GLU A 507 21.89 -20.18 10.58
CA GLU A 507 21.79 -18.73 10.81
C GLU A 507 20.93 -18.04 9.73
N ARG A 508 21.13 -18.39 8.47
CA ARG A 508 20.26 -17.88 7.38
C ARG A 508 18.81 -18.26 7.62
N LYS A 509 18.58 -19.49 8.06
CA LYS A 509 17.24 -19.97 8.39
C LYS A 509 16.61 -19.20 9.54
N ALA A 510 17.37 -18.90 10.58
CA ALA A 510 16.91 -18.07 11.68
C ALA A 510 16.53 -16.65 11.22
N ILE A 511 17.33 -16.06 10.34
CA ILE A 511 17.04 -14.73 9.75
C ILE A 511 15.76 -14.79 8.90
N ASP A 512 15.61 -15.81 8.05
CA ASP A 512 14.42 -15.99 7.22
C ASP A 512 13.15 -16.15 8.05
N LEU A 513 13.22 -16.95 9.11
CA LEU A 513 12.10 -17.16 10.05
C LEU A 513 11.79 -15.91 10.84
N ALA A 514 12.81 -15.19 11.29
CA ALA A 514 12.62 -13.92 11.99
C ALA A 514 11.94 -12.88 11.09
N CYS A 515 12.34 -12.78 9.82
CA CYS A 515 11.67 -11.95 8.80
C CYS A 515 10.21 -12.37 8.64
N LEU A 516 9.97 -13.66 8.51
CA LEU A 516 8.67 -14.24 8.32
C LEU A 516 7.71 -13.88 9.46
N PHE A 517 8.08 -14.20 10.70
CA PHE A 517 7.29 -13.87 11.88
C PHE A 517 7.07 -12.37 12.03
N SER A 518 8.08 -11.57 11.66
CA SER A 518 7.97 -10.11 11.68
C SER A 518 6.91 -9.60 10.71
N PHE A 519 6.87 -10.12 9.48
CA PHE A 519 5.84 -9.76 8.50
C PHE A 519 4.44 -10.17 8.94
N MET A 520 4.29 -11.37 9.49
CA MET A 520 3.01 -11.84 10.02
C MET A 520 2.46 -10.90 11.09
N ASP A 521 3.30 -10.55 12.04
CA ASP A 521 2.93 -9.67 13.14
C ASP A 521 2.60 -8.26 12.67
N MET A 522 3.36 -7.77 11.69
CA MET A 522 3.11 -6.44 11.14
C MET A 522 1.77 -6.37 10.42
N ARG A 523 1.46 -7.40 9.63
CA ARG A 523 0.18 -7.46 8.94
C ARG A 523 -1.00 -7.48 9.93
N LYS A 524 -0.85 -8.21 11.03
CA LYS A 524 -1.84 -8.17 12.11
C LYS A 524 -1.98 -6.79 12.75
N ALA A 525 -0.86 -6.11 12.97
CA ALA A 525 -0.85 -4.78 13.58
C ALA A 525 -1.46 -3.68 12.68
N GLN A 526 -1.53 -3.89 11.37
CA GLN A 526 -2.17 -2.96 10.43
C GLN A 526 -3.69 -2.88 10.57
N GLY A 527 -4.30 -3.91 11.13
CA GLY A 527 -5.71 -3.84 11.48
C GLY A 527 -6.71 -4.05 10.36
N ASP A 528 -6.28 -4.36 9.14
CA ASP A 528 -7.20 -4.56 8.02
C ASP A 528 -7.87 -5.93 8.10
N VAL A 529 -7.09 -7.00 8.14
CA VAL A 529 -7.61 -8.38 8.21
C VAL A 529 -6.73 -9.25 9.09
N HIS A 530 -7.37 -10.02 9.96
CA HIS A 530 -6.74 -11.05 10.76
C HIS A 530 -7.25 -12.42 10.33
N TYR A 531 -6.33 -13.34 10.03
CA TYR A 531 -6.64 -14.75 9.79
C TYR A 531 -6.29 -15.55 11.04
N ASN A 532 -7.20 -16.47 11.43
CA ASN A 532 -6.96 -17.35 12.58
C ASN A 532 -5.99 -18.50 12.28
N ILE A 533 -5.56 -18.67 11.03
CA ILE A 533 -4.73 -19.82 10.62
C ILE A 533 -3.38 -19.41 10.08
N SER A 534 -2.41 -20.31 10.24
CA SER A 534 -1.13 -20.28 9.53
C SER A 534 -0.61 -21.71 9.29
N PHE A 535 0.00 -21.91 8.12
CA PHE A 535 0.63 -23.18 7.73
C PHE A 535 2.13 -23.00 7.55
N TYR A 536 2.88 -23.91 8.12
CA TYR A 536 4.34 -23.98 8.01
C TYR A 536 4.74 -25.33 7.41
N ASP A 537 5.08 -25.34 6.11
CA ASP A 537 5.42 -26.57 5.40
C ASP A 537 6.93 -26.76 5.28
N GLU A 538 7.42 -27.85 5.90
CA GLU A 538 8.84 -28.23 5.94
C GLU A 538 9.78 -27.15 6.49
N LEU A 539 9.23 -26.23 7.28
CA LEU A 539 9.96 -25.05 7.77
C LEU A 539 11.15 -25.42 8.67
N PHE A 540 11.06 -26.55 9.36
CA PHE A 540 12.05 -27.02 10.35
C PHE A 540 12.90 -28.19 9.86
N ASP A 541 12.56 -28.76 8.71
CA ASP A 541 13.12 -30.04 8.29
C ASP A 541 14.55 -29.91 7.73
N SER A 542 14.97 -28.70 7.40
CA SER A 542 16.31 -28.42 6.90
C SER A 542 17.01 -27.34 7.72
N SER A 543 18.28 -27.53 7.97
CA SER A 543 19.25 -26.54 8.49
C SER A 543 19.13 -26.15 9.98
N LEU A 544 18.05 -26.50 10.69
CA LEU A 544 17.96 -26.28 12.14
C LEU A 544 18.36 -27.54 12.91
N ASP A 545 19.11 -27.35 13.98
CA ASP A 545 19.35 -28.38 14.98
C ASP A 545 18.11 -28.57 15.90
N GLU A 546 18.19 -29.53 16.80
CA GLU A 546 17.11 -29.87 17.72
C GLU A 546 16.71 -28.67 18.60
N LYS A 547 17.70 -27.95 19.14
CA LYS A 547 17.48 -26.74 19.93
C LYS A 547 16.82 -25.63 19.14
N GLY A 548 17.26 -25.41 17.89
CA GLY A 548 16.67 -24.42 16.98
C GLY A 548 15.20 -24.73 16.67
N VAL A 549 14.86 -26.00 16.49
CA VAL A 549 13.48 -26.45 16.30
C VAL A 549 12.64 -26.16 17.54
N ASP A 550 13.14 -26.48 18.72
CA ASP A 550 12.43 -26.25 19.97
C ASP A 550 12.13 -24.77 20.20
N LEU A 551 13.11 -23.89 19.96
CA LEU A 551 12.91 -22.43 20.05
C LEU A 551 11.83 -21.92 19.10
N VAL A 552 11.79 -22.45 17.88
CA VAL A 552 10.76 -22.05 16.92
C VAL A 552 9.38 -22.58 17.32
N LEU A 553 9.30 -23.82 17.80
CA LEU A 553 8.04 -24.38 18.31
C LEU A 553 7.54 -23.63 19.55
N GLU A 554 8.42 -23.16 20.39
CA GLU A 554 8.09 -22.30 21.52
C GLU A 554 7.51 -20.94 21.03
N ILE A 555 8.12 -20.32 20.02
CA ILE A 555 7.57 -19.11 19.39
C ILE A 555 6.17 -19.37 18.83
N LEU A 556 5.95 -20.51 18.19
CA LEU A 556 4.64 -20.87 17.64
C LEU A 556 3.59 -21.13 18.72
N ASN A 557 3.95 -21.83 19.80
CA ASN A 557 3.05 -22.04 20.92
C ASN A 557 2.66 -20.73 21.62
N GLU A 558 3.61 -19.81 21.79
CA GLU A 558 3.26 -18.48 22.30
C GLU A 558 2.29 -17.72 21.39
N ARG A 559 2.39 -17.89 20.06
CA ARG A 559 1.44 -17.30 19.13
C ARG A 559 0.05 -17.90 19.29
N VAL A 560 -0.03 -19.22 19.47
CA VAL A 560 -1.30 -19.89 19.80
C VAL A 560 -1.93 -19.27 21.04
N GLU A 561 -1.15 -19.16 22.11
CA GLU A 561 -1.65 -18.66 23.39
C GLU A 561 -2.06 -17.18 23.36
N LYS A 562 -1.23 -16.33 22.73
CA LYS A 562 -1.45 -14.88 22.71
C LYS A 562 -2.45 -14.43 21.68
N LEU A 563 -2.57 -15.13 20.58
CA LEU A 563 -3.31 -14.68 19.39
C LEU A 563 -4.49 -15.61 19.05
N ASN A 564 -4.69 -16.68 19.80
CA ASN A 564 -5.69 -17.72 19.53
C ASN A 564 -5.58 -18.29 18.12
N GLU A 565 -4.36 -18.43 17.61
CA GLU A 565 -4.12 -18.94 16.26
C GLU A 565 -4.28 -20.46 16.18
N CYS A 566 -4.70 -20.90 15.00
CA CYS A 566 -4.65 -22.27 14.55
C CYS A 566 -3.41 -22.44 13.69
N ILE A 567 -2.38 -23.07 14.19
CA ILE A 567 -1.09 -23.21 13.51
C ILE A 567 -0.90 -24.65 13.06
N PHE A 568 -0.67 -24.85 11.76
CA PHE A 568 -0.31 -26.15 11.21
C PHE A 568 1.17 -26.19 10.86
N VAL A 569 1.85 -27.16 11.43
CA VAL A 569 3.25 -27.47 11.11
C VAL A 569 3.30 -28.81 10.40
N ILE A 570 3.71 -28.78 9.15
CA ILE A 570 3.99 -29.98 8.37
C ILE A 570 5.44 -30.35 8.62
N SER A 571 5.66 -31.44 9.37
CA SER A 571 7.00 -31.90 9.71
C SER A 571 7.04 -33.42 9.83
N HIS A 572 8.23 -33.97 9.66
CA HIS A 572 8.51 -35.37 9.89
C HIS A 572 9.32 -35.60 11.19
N ARG A 573 9.66 -34.55 11.91
CA ARG A 573 10.45 -34.59 13.13
C ARG A 573 9.61 -35.02 14.34
N LYS A 574 10.18 -35.84 15.22
CA LYS A 574 9.51 -36.31 16.44
C LYS A 574 9.32 -35.20 17.48
N GLU A 575 10.23 -34.25 17.51
CA GLU A 575 10.21 -33.08 18.41
C GLU A 575 8.95 -32.27 18.17
N SER A 576 8.59 -32.07 16.92
CA SER A 576 7.37 -31.35 16.54
C SER A 576 6.11 -32.00 17.09
N ILE A 577 6.05 -33.33 17.10
CA ILE A 577 4.90 -34.09 17.63
C ILE A 577 4.73 -33.88 19.15
N LYS A 578 5.83 -33.84 19.89
CA LYS A 578 5.80 -33.63 21.34
C LYS A 578 5.34 -32.22 21.73
N SER A 579 5.55 -31.24 20.86
CA SER A 579 5.22 -29.84 21.12
C SER A 579 3.80 -29.47 20.64
N ALA A 580 3.05 -30.41 20.08
CA ALA A 580 1.68 -30.19 19.65
C ALA A 580 0.78 -29.81 20.83
N SER A 581 0.15 -28.63 20.76
CA SER A 581 -0.94 -28.22 21.66
C SER A 581 -2.33 -28.41 21.06
N GLY A 582 -2.39 -28.74 19.77
CA GLY A 582 -3.58 -29.06 19.01
C GLY A 582 -3.59 -30.53 18.54
N ASP A 583 -4.36 -30.80 17.49
CA ASP A 583 -4.51 -32.15 16.93
C ASP A 583 -3.26 -32.58 16.15
N ILE A 584 -2.94 -33.87 16.22
CA ILE A 584 -1.99 -34.48 15.29
C ILE A 584 -2.78 -35.01 14.09
N ILE A 585 -2.55 -34.44 12.93
CA ILE A 585 -3.13 -34.90 11.68
C ILE A 585 -2.18 -35.95 11.10
N PHE A 586 -2.57 -37.21 11.26
CA PHE A 586 -1.78 -38.31 10.77
C PHE A 586 -2.32 -38.81 9.42
N LEU A 587 -1.47 -38.75 8.41
CA LEU A 587 -1.77 -39.18 7.07
C LEU A 587 -1.08 -40.50 6.76
N GLU A 588 -1.81 -41.41 6.17
CA GLU A 588 -1.26 -42.67 5.66
C GLU A 588 -1.42 -42.72 4.15
N LYS A 589 -0.34 -43.00 3.45
CA LYS A 589 -0.37 -43.27 2.02
C LYS A 589 -0.23 -44.76 1.78
N HIS A 590 -1.21 -45.33 1.11
CA HIS A 590 -1.22 -46.72 0.70
C HIS A 590 -1.82 -46.89 -0.71
N ASN A 591 -1.18 -47.68 -1.56
CA ASN A 591 -1.54 -47.85 -2.98
C ASN A 591 -1.67 -46.50 -3.72
N GLY A 592 -0.73 -45.57 -3.44
CA GLY A 592 -0.70 -44.25 -4.07
C GLY A 592 -1.73 -43.25 -3.52
N ILE A 593 -2.66 -43.64 -2.68
CA ILE A 593 -3.76 -42.84 -2.15
C ILE A 593 -3.46 -42.46 -0.69
N THR A 594 -3.65 -41.20 -0.37
CA THR A 594 -3.48 -40.63 0.98
C THR A 594 -4.83 -40.54 1.69
N LYS A 595 -4.88 -41.02 2.93
CA LYS A 595 -6.04 -40.94 3.82
C LYS A 595 -5.61 -40.35 5.18
N ARG A 596 -6.54 -39.70 5.87
CA ARG A 596 -6.38 -39.36 7.28
C ARG A 596 -6.73 -40.58 8.15
N VAL A 597 -5.85 -40.93 9.05
CA VAL A 597 -6.08 -42.00 10.01
C VAL A 597 -5.84 -41.48 11.44
N ASN A 598 -6.38 -42.19 12.42
CA ASN A 598 -6.12 -41.84 13.83
C ASN A 598 -4.64 -42.06 14.13
N PHE A 599 -4.03 -41.09 14.79
CA PHE A 599 -2.67 -41.24 15.28
C PHE A 599 -2.71 -42.24 16.44
N VAL A 600 -1.96 -43.33 16.31
CA VAL A 600 -1.70 -44.31 17.38
C VAL A 600 -0.24 -44.16 17.69
N ASP A 601 0.09 -43.87 18.95
CA ASP A 601 1.44 -43.68 19.47
C ASP A 601 2.38 -44.86 19.20
#